data_8d38a3afaf5e44d9426e96d3e0a92d73
#
_entry.id   8d38a3afaf5e44d9426e96d3e0a92d73
#
_cell.length_a   1.000
_cell.length_b   1.000
_cell.length_c   1.000
_cell.angle_alpha   90.00
_cell.angle_beta   90.00
_cell.angle_gamma   90.00
#
_symmetry.space_group_name_H-M   'P 1'
#
loop_
_entity.id
_entity.type
_entity.pdbx_description
1 polymer ?
#
loop_
_entity_poly.entity_id
_entity_poly.type
_entity_poly.pdbx_seq_one_letter_code
_entity_poly.pdbx_strand_id
1 'polypeptide(L)'
;MQFSKFGEKFNSPSGINQLMDDLGLAMSGSAEMLMLGGGNPGQVPEVEEYFQNKLQAISADKEEFRRLIGNYAGPKGEVKFRVALAELLKNTYGWDLTEENIVLTGGSQNGFFQLFNSIAGEFSDGSHKKILFPVTPEYIGYSDQGVSENMFKAQEASIEILDDNMFKYRVDFENLEIGSDISAMCVSRPTNPTG
;
A
#
# COMPACT_ATOMS: atom_id res chain seq x y z
N MET A 1 2.96 -31.50 6.70
CA MET A 1 1.69 -30.82 7.05
C MET A 1 1.03 -30.45 5.73
N GLN A 2 -0.28 -30.64 5.60
CA GLN A 2 -1.02 -30.26 4.40
C GLN A 2 -1.65 -28.89 4.62
N PHE A 3 -1.47 -27.97 3.70
CA PHE A 3 -2.04 -26.63 3.75
C PHE A 3 -3.37 -26.55 2.99
N SER A 4 -4.18 -25.56 3.30
CA SER A 4 -5.30 -25.15 2.45
C SER A 4 -4.76 -24.46 1.18
N LYS A 5 -5.60 -24.28 0.15
CA LYS A 5 -5.21 -23.49 -1.05
C LYS A 5 -4.67 -22.09 -0.72
N PHE A 6 -5.28 -21.43 0.27
CA PHE A 6 -4.76 -20.16 0.79
C PHE A 6 -3.36 -20.33 1.39
N GLY A 7 -3.16 -21.33 2.24
CA GLY A 7 -1.87 -21.61 2.86
C GLY A 7 -0.81 -22.02 1.84
N GLU A 8 -1.17 -22.80 0.81
CA GLU A 8 -0.26 -23.17 -0.28
C GLU A 8 0.22 -21.91 -1.04
N LYS A 9 -0.72 -21.03 -1.41
CA LYS A 9 -0.40 -19.78 -2.08
C LYS A 9 0.57 -18.92 -1.28
N PHE A 10 0.29 -18.67 0.00
CA PHE A 10 1.09 -17.78 0.85
C PHE A 10 2.37 -18.41 1.39
N ASN A 11 2.57 -19.72 1.24
CA ASN A 11 3.84 -20.39 1.49
C ASN A 11 4.70 -20.61 0.23
N SER A 12 4.19 -20.22 -0.94
CA SER A 12 4.95 -20.30 -2.18
C SER A 12 6.01 -19.18 -2.24
N PRO A 13 7.16 -19.43 -2.87
CA PRO A 13 8.12 -18.36 -3.15
C PRO A 13 7.46 -17.22 -3.93
N SER A 14 7.65 -16.01 -3.47
CA SER A 14 7.15 -14.80 -4.15
C SER A 14 8.31 -13.86 -4.51
N GLY A 15 8.14 -13.08 -5.58
CA GLY A 15 9.14 -12.12 -6.02
C GLY A 15 9.41 -11.05 -4.96
N ILE A 16 8.41 -10.64 -4.19
CA ILE A 16 8.60 -9.66 -3.11
C ILE A 16 9.44 -10.23 -1.97
N ASN A 17 9.23 -11.48 -1.57
CA ASN A 17 10.02 -12.11 -0.52
C ASN A 17 11.49 -12.22 -0.95
N GLN A 18 11.76 -12.67 -2.17
CA GLN A 18 13.11 -12.72 -2.70
C GLN A 18 13.78 -11.34 -2.73
N LEU A 19 13.06 -10.32 -3.22
CA LEU A 19 13.55 -8.93 -3.23
C LEU A 19 13.89 -8.43 -1.82
N MET A 20 13.04 -8.72 -0.83
CA MET A 20 13.28 -8.30 0.56
C MET A 20 14.45 -9.03 1.20
N ASP A 21 14.65 -10.30 0.89
CA ASP A 21 15.83 -11.08 1.34
C ASP A 21 17.11 -10.50 0.74
N ASP A 22 17.13 -10.22 -0.57
CA ASP A 22 18.27 -9.62 -1.27
C ASP A 22 18.63 -8.25 -0.71
N LEU A 23 17.61 -7.40 -0.45
CA LEU A 23 17.79 -6.10 0.20
C LEU A 23 18.33 -6.23 1.63
N GLY A 24 17.80 -7.17 2.41
CA GLY A 24 18.28 -7.45 3.77
C GLY A 24 19.74 -7.87 3.79
N LEU A 25 20.15 -8.74 2.89
CA LEU A 25 21.54 -9.17 2.72
C LEU A 25 22.44 -8.00 2.31
N ALA A 26 22.00 -7.18 1.37
CA ALA A 26 22.74 -6.01 0.91
C ALA A 26 22.97 -5.00 2.04
N MET A 27 21.95 -4.73 2.85
CA MET A 27 22.02 -3.78 3.99
C MET A 27 22.85 -4.31 5.17
N SER A 28 22.97 -5.62 5.34
CA SER A 28 23.75 -6.25 6.42
C SER A 28 25.23 -6.47 6.07
N GLY A 29 25.61 -6.27 4.82
CA GLY A 29 26.96 -6.48 4.33
C GLY A 29 27.96 -5.43 4.82
N SER A 30 29.23 -5.82 4.97
CA SER A 30 30.33 -4.92 5.37
C SER A 30 30.98 -4.18 4.18
N ALA A 31 30.56 -4.46 2.95
CA ALA A 31 31.08 -3.82 1.75
C ALA A 31 30.29 -2.53 1.44
N GLU A 32 30.98 -1.53 0.92
CA GLU A 32 30.33 -0.33 0.37
C GLU A 32 29.47 -0.74 -0.82
N MET A 33 28.15 -0.76 -0.63
CA MET A 33 27.19 -1.18 -1.64
C MET A 33 26.41 0.02 -2.14
N LEU A 34 26.38 0.20 -3.46
CA LEU A 34 25.58 1.21 -4.12
C LEU A 34 24.15 0.68 -4.30
N MET A 35 23.24 1.14 -3.44
CA MET A 35 21.84 0.71 -3.43
C MET A 35 21.03 1.52 -4.45
N LEU A 36 20.57 0.87 -5.52
CA LEU A 36 19.69 1.46 -6.53
C LEU A 36 18.28 0.90 -6.50
N GLY A 37 18.05 -0.15 -5.74
CA GLY A 37 16.79 -0.91 -5.76
C GLY A 37 15.84 -0.65 -4.60
N GLY A 38 16.25 0.04 -3.55
CA GLY A 38 15.40 0.30 -2.39
C GLY A 38 16.19 0.85 -1.22
N GLY A 39 15.48 1.24 -0.16
CA GLY A 39 16.07 1.80 1.03
C GLY A 39 15.01 2.21 2.05
N ASN A 40 15.46 2.76 3.15
CA ASN A 40 14.58 3.37 4.14
C ASN A 40 14.07 4.74 3.64
N PRO A 41 12.92 5.21 4.15
CA PRO A 41 12.48 6.58 3.91
C PRO A 41 13.55 7.60 4.27
N GLY A 42 13.58 8.71 3.56
CA GLY A 42 14.50 9.82 3.85
C GLY A 42 14.27 10.37 5.27
N GLN A 43 15.34 10.72 5.93
CA GLN A 43 15.29 11.37 7.24
C GLN A 43 15.01 12.86 7.09
N VAL A 44 14.10 13.38 7.91
CA VAL A 44 13.74 14.81 7.99
C VAL A 44 13.93 15.24 9.45
N PRO A 45 15.11 15.80 9.81
CA PRO A 45 15.49 16.03 11.21
C PRO A 45 14.48 16.83 12.02
N GLU A 46 13.87 17.87 11.43
CA GLU A 46 12.85 18.69 12.09
C GLU A 46 11.59 17.89 12.44
N VAL A 47 11.21 16.95 11.60
CA VAL A 47 10.05 16.07 11.83
C VAL A 47 10.39 15.02 12.88
N GLU A 48 11.59 14.48 12.84
CA GLU A 48 12.08 13.52 13.84
C GLU A 48 12.12 14.13 15.24
N GLU A 49 12.66 15.35 15.36
CA GLU A 49 12.67 16.10 16.62
C GLU A 49 11.24 16.36 17.12
N TYR A 50 10.34 16.77 16.24
CA TYR A 50 8.93 16.96 16.60
C TYR A 50 8.30 15.70 17.16
N PHE A 51 8.48 14.54 16.50
CA PHE A 51 7.94 13.27 16.98
C PHE A 51 8.60 12.81 18.28
N GLN A 52 9.91 13.00 18.44
CA GLN A 52 10.60 12.69 19.69
C GLN A 52 10.03 13.49 20.87
N ASN A 53 9.84 14.79 20.69
CA ASN A 53 9.25 15.67 21.71
C ASN A 53 7.81 15.25 22.05
N LYS A 54 7.01 14.85 21.06
CA LYS A 54 5.65 14.31 21.27
C LYS A 54 5.65 13.01 22.06
N LEU A 55 6.54 12.08 21.75
CA LEU A 55 6.65 10.82 22.48
C LEU A 55 7.09 11.05 23.93
N GLN A 56 8.01 11.97 24.17
CA GLN A 56 8.43 12.37 25.53
C GLN A 56 7.26 12.96 26.31
N ALA A 57 6.47 13.85 25.71
CA ALA A 57 5.29 14.44 26.36
C ALA A 57 4.25 13.37 26.72
N ILE A 58 3.94 12.44 25.82
CA ILE A 58 3.02 11.32 26.08
C ILE A 58 3.56 10.43 27.19
N SER A 59 4.86 10.12 27.18
CA SER A 59 5.50 9.28 28.19
C SER A 59 5.50 9.91 29.58
N ALA A 60 5.55 11.23 29.68
CA ALA A 60 5.49 11.99 30.93
C ALA A 60 4.06 12.08 31.51
N ASP A 61 3.04 11.99 30.68
CA ASP A 61 1.63 11.97 31.10
C ASP A 61 1.15 10.53 31.31
N LYS A 62 0.90 10.17 32.59
CA LYS A 62 0.51 8.80 32.97
C LYS A 62 -0.81 8.36 32.34
N GLU A 63 -1.75 9.27 32.14
CA GLU A 63 -3.06 8.98 31.57
C GLU A 63 -2.95 8.72 30.07
N GLU A 64 -2.27 9.60 29.34
CA GLU A 64 -2.03 9.44 27.89
C GLU A 64 -1.16 8.20 27.62
N PHE A 65 -0.14 7.95 28.43
CA PHE A 65 0.69 6.76 28.30
C PHE A 65 -0.11 5.48 28.51
N ARG A 66 -0.96 5.42 29.57
CA ARG A 66 -1.85 4.27 29.81
C ARG A 66 -2.82 4.07 28.65
N ARG A 67 -3.38 5.15 28.12
CA ARG A 67 -4.26 5.09 26.96
C ARG A 67 -3.54 4.53 25.73
N LEU A 68 -2.31 4.95 25.48
CA LEU A 68 -1.50 4.51 24.34
C LEU A 68 -1.22 3.00 24.38
N ILE A 69 -0.84 2.46 25.53
CA ILE A 69 -0.37 1.07 25.64
C ILE A 69 -1.42 0.08 26.11
N GLY A 70 -2.52 0.53 26.73
CA GLY A 70 -3.43 -0.34 27.47
C GLY A 70 -4.88 -0.33 27.00
N ASN A 71 -5.27 0.59 26.12
CA ASN A 71 -6.66 0.66 25.66
C ASN A 71 -6.80 0.11 24.26
N TYR A 72 -7.85 -0.65 24.03
CA TYR A 72 -8.25 -1.02 22.67
C TYR A 72 -8.88 0.17 21.96
N ALA A 73 -8.45 0.42 20.73
CA ALA A 73 -9.20 1.27 19.81
C ALA A 73 -10.45 0.52 19.29
N GLY A 74 -11.46 1.24 18.85
CA GLY A 74 -12.60 0.65 18.14
C GLY A 74 -12.17 0.01 16.80
N PRO A 75 -13.06 -0.79 16.17
CA PRO A 75 -12.72 -1.53 14.95
C PRO A 75 -12.32 -0.65 13.76
N LYS A 76 -12.71 0.63 13.75
CA LYS A 76 -12.29 1.61 12.75
C LYS A 76 -10.96 2.30 13.11
N GLY A 77 -10.38 2.04 14.28
CA GLY A 77 -9.18 2.69 14.80
C GLY A 77 -9.47 3.90 15.71
N GLU A 78 -8.41 4.58 16.16
CA GLU A 78 -8.47 5.69 17.11
C GLU A 78 -9.29 6.87 16.58
N VAL A 79 -10.35 7.24 17.31
CA VAL A 79 -11.31 8.26 16.87
C VAL A 79 -10.67 9.65 16.74
N LYS A 80 -9.81 10.05 17.70
CA LYS A 80 -9.13 11.35 17.66
C LYS A 80 -8.27 11.50 16.40
N PHE A 81 -7.60 10.44 15.99
CA PHE A 81 -6.82 10.44 14.76
C PHE A 81 -7.71 10.57 13.53
N ARG A 82 -8.81 9.80 13.46
CA ARG A 82 -9.73 9.83 12.32
C ARG A 82 -10.39 11.20 12.14
N VAL A 83 -10.80 11.83 13.23
CA VAL A 83 -11.34 13.22 13.22
C VAL A 83 -10.27 14.19 12.70
N ALA A 84 -9.07 14.18 13.28
CA ALA A 84 -7.99 15.08 12.86
C ALA A 84 -7.61 14.91 11.39
N LEU A 85 -7.57 13.65 10.90
CA LEU A 85 -7.29 13.37 9.48
C LEU A 85 -8.43 13.86 8.57
N ALA A 86 -9.69 13.66 8.94
CA ALA A 86 -10.83 14.17 8.18
C ALA A 86 -10.79 15.71 8.07
N GLU A 87 -10.52 16.41 9.17
CA GLU A 87 -10.35 17.87 9.19
C GLU A 87 -9.18 18.32 8.32
N LEU A 88 -8.04 17.64 8.40
CA LEU A 88 -6.87 17.94 7.57
C LEU A 88 -7.22 17.84 6.08
N LEU A 89 -7.81 16.73 5.66
CA LEU A 89 -8.18 16.50 4.27
C LEU A 89 -9.23 17.48 3.77
N LYS A 90 -10.22 17.81 4.60
CA LYS A 90 -11.23 18.83 4.31
C LYS A 90 -10.60 20.21 4.12
N ASN A 91 -9.70 20.61 5.02
CA ASN A 91 -9.05 21.92 4.96
C ASN A 91 -8.04 22.04 3.83
N THR A 92 -7.36 20.94 3.46
CA THR A 92 -6.33 20.94 2.42
C THR A 92 -6.92 20.83 1.02
N TYR A 93 -7.92 19.97 0.84
CA TYR A 93 -8.43 19.59 -0.48
C TYR A 93 -9.92 19.94 -0.70
N GLY A 94 -10.62 20.46 0.32
CA GLY A 94 -12.03 20.74 0.25
C GLY A 94 -12.94 19.49 0.20
N TRP A 95 -12.42 18.33 0.59
CA TRP A 95 -13.19 17.09 0.56
C TRP A 95 -14.24 17.09 1.68
N ASP A 96 -15.47 16.70 1.34
CA ASP A 96 -16.54 16.55 2.32
C ASP A 96 -16.45 15.19 3.02
N LEU A 97 -15.55 15.12 4.01
CA LEU A 97 -15.25 13.93 4.79
C LEU A 97 -15.53 14.14 6.27
N THR A 98 -15.91 13.06 6.92
CA THR A 98 -15.96 12.91 8.38
C THR A 98 -15.10 11.73 8.82
N GLU A 99 -14.94 11.52 10.11
CA GLU A 99 -14.26 10.35 10.67
C GLU A 99 -14.89 9.02 10.24
N GLU A 100 -16.16 9.04 9.81
CA GLU A 100 -16.86 7.84 9.33
C GLU A 100 -16.36 7.34 7.95
N ASN A 101 -15.68 8.20 7.21
CA ASN A 101 -15.06 7.87 5.92
C ASN A 101 -13.63 7.30 6.07
N ILE A 102 -13.11 7.21 7.30
CA ILE A 102 -11.74 6.83 7.59
C ILE A 102 -11.68 5.57 8.46
N VAL A 103 -10.90 4.61 8.01
CA VAL A 103 -10.61 3.38 8.74
C VAL A 103 -9.09 3.21 8.81
N LEU A 104 -8.58 2.87 9.99
CA LEU A 104 -7.17 2.56 10.19
C LEU A 104 -6.94 1.06 10.07
N THR A 105 -5.88 0.69 9.38
CA THR A 105 -5.46 -0.71 9.21
C THR A 105 -4.01 -0.89 9.65
N GLY A 106 -3.56 -2.11 9.74
CA GLY A 106 -2.17 -2.46 10.02
C GLY A 106 -1.23 -2.18 8.84
N GLY A 107 -1.34 -0.98 8.26
CA GLY A 107 -0.61 -0.56 7.07
C GLY A 107 -1.42 -0.72 5.78
N SER A 108 -0.96 -0.06 4.69
CA SER A 108 -1.65 -0.04 3.40
C SER A 108 -1.82 -1.44 2.79
N GLN A 109 -0.84 -2.33 2.94
CA GLN A 109 -0.93 -3.70 2.44
C GLN A 109 -2.11 -4.46 3.06
N ASN A 110 -2.32 -4.32 4.38
CA ASN A 110 -3.48 -4.91 5.02
C ASN A 110 -4.80 -4.31 4.51
N GLY A 111 -4.81 -3.00 4.27
CA GLY A 111 -5.95 -2.32 3.65
C GLY A 111 -6.26 -2.85 2.24
N PHE A 112 -5.25 -2.98 1.40
CA PHE A 112 -5.41 -3.53 0.04
C PHE A 112 -5.81 -4.99 0.05
N PHE A 113 -5.27 -5.81 0.95
CA PHE A 113 -5.72 -7.19 1.12
C PHE A 113 -7.23 -7.26 1.38
N GLN A 114 -7.74 -6.44 2.31
CA GLN A 114 -9.16 -6.40 2.62
C GLN A 114 -9.99 -5.88 1.44
N LEU A 115 -9.59 -4.77 0.82
CA LEU A 115 -10.33 -4.17 -0.28
C LEU A 115 -10.39 -5.08 -1.51
N PHE A 116 -9.24 -5.58 -1.97
CA PHE A 116 -9.20 -6.40 -3.20
C PHE A 116 -10.04 -7.67 -3.03
N ASN A 117 -9.91 -8.38 -1.91
CA ASN A 117 -10.67 -9.60 -1.68
C ASN A 117 -12.15 -9.35 -1.36
N SER A 118 -12.54 -8.10 -1.03
CA SER A 118 -13.95 -7.75 -0.84
C SER A 118 -14.68 -7.44 -2.14
N ILE A 119 -13.96 -6.99 -3.17
CA ILE A 119 -14.58 -6.49 -4.40
C ILE A 119 -14.14 -7.22 -5.67
N ALA A 120 -13.21 -8.16 -5.57
CA ALA A 120 -12.74 -8.99 -6.69
C ALA A 120 -12.63 -10.47 -6.31
N GLY A 121 -12.42 -11.33 -7.30
CA GLY A 121 -12.42 -12.79 -7.14
C GLY A 121 -13.78 -13.39 -7.48
N GLU A 122 -14.05 -14.56 -6.93
CA GLU A 122 -15.30 -15.30 -7.15
C GLU A 122 -16.43 -14.75 -6.29
N PHE A 123 -17.59 -14.53 -6.90
CA PHE A 123 -18.83 -14.09 -6.26
C PHE A 123 -19.82 -15.26 -6.09
N SER A 124 -20.76 -15.11 -5.16
CA SER A 124 -21.76 -16.16 -4.86
C SER A 124 -22.70 -16.51 -6.03
N ASP A 125 -22.83 -15.60 -7.00
CA ASP A 125 -23.59 -15.81 -8.22
C ASP A 125 -22.80 -16.51 -9.34
N GLY A 126 -21.55 -16.91 -9.05
CA GLY A 126 -20.65 -17.56 -10.01
C GLY A 126 -19.90 -16.57 -10.90
N SER A 127 -20.12 -15.27 -10.77
CA SER A 127 -19.33 -14.27 -11.50
C SER A 127 -17.93 -14.15 -10.93
N HIS A 128 -16.99 -13.68 -11.77
CA HIS A 128 -15.61 -13.43 -11.37
C HIS A 128 -15.24 -11.99 -11.73
N LYS A 129 -14.76 -11.23 -10.76
CA LYS A 129 -14.36 -9.83 -10.94
C LYS A 129 -12.86 -9.65 -10.70
N LYS A 130 -12.30 -8.61 -11.32
CA LYS A 130 -10.87 -8.30 -11.31
C LYS A 130 -10.60 -6.87 -10.87
N ILE A 131 -9.40 -6.68 -10.32
CA ILE A 131 -8.78 -5.36 -10.15
C ILE A 131 -7.93 -5.07 -11.38
N LEU A 132 -8.11 -3.91 -11.99
CA LEU A 132 -7.33 -3.45 -13.13
C LEU A 132 -6.18 -2.56 -12.66
N PHE A 133 -4.95 -2.88 -13.08
CA PHE A 133 -3.81 -1.98 -13.05
C PHE A 133 -3.69 -1.31 -14.44
N PRO A 134 -4.11 -0.05 -14.59
CA PRO A 134 -4.20 0.59 -15.91
C PRO A 134 -2.86 0.99 -16.49
N VAL A 135 -1.80 0.87 -15.71
CA VAL A 135 -0.41 1.08 -16.13
C VAL A 135 0.50 0.17 -15.32
N THR A 136 1.43 -0.47 -16.00
CA THR A 136 2.46 -1.33 -15.37
C THR A 136 3.86 -0.93 -15.86
N PRO A 137 4.92 -1.13 -15.09
CA PRO A 137 4.96 -1.76 -13.76
C PRO A 137 4.23 -0.96 -12.66
N GLU A 138 3.56 -1.66 -11.76
CA GLU A 138 2.94 -1.11 -10.55
C GLU A 138 3.62 -1.74 -9.32
N TYR A 139 3.26 -1.33 -8.10
CA TYR A 139 3.89 -1.83 -6.89
C TYR A 139 3.77 -3.35 -6.77
N ILE A 140 4.92 -4.01 -6.65
CA ILE A 140 5.04 -5.49 -6.71
C ILE A 140 4.18 -6.21 -5.66
N GLY A 141 4.00 -5.61 -4.47
CA GLY A 141 3.25 -6.21 -3.38
C GLY A 141 1.74 -6.34 -3.63
N TYR A 142 1.18 -5.71 -4.67
CA TYR A 142 -0.26 -5.80 -4.93
C TYR A 142 -0.68 -7.16 -5.49
N SER A 143 0.13 -7.78 -6.32
CA SER A 143 -0.18 -9.07 -6.93
C SER A 143 -0.36 -10.20 -5.90
N ASP A 144 0.30 -10.07 -4.76
CA ASP A 144 0.27 -11.07 -3.70
C ASP A 144 -0.95 -10.93 -2.77
N GLN A 145 -1.73 -9.84 -2.88
CA GLN A 145 -2.87 -9.59 -2.01
C GLN A 145 -4.14 -10.40 -2.34
N GLY A 146 -4.22 -10.95 -3.56
CA GLY A 146 -5.40 -11.71 -3.99
C GLY A 146 -5.44 -13.11 -3.39
N VAL A 147 -6.58 -13.52 -2.84
CA VAL A 147 -6.83 -14.90 -2.38
C VAL A 147 -7.31 -15.81 -3.51
N SER A 148 -8.22 -15.31 -4.34
CA SER A 148 -8.69 -16.03 -5.54
C SER A 148 -7.67 -15.95 -6.67
N GLU A 149 -7.70 -16.95 -7.55
CA GLU A 149 -6.90 -16.93 -8.77
C GLU A 149 -7.43 -15.86 -9.74
N ASN A 150 -6.56 -15.36 -10.61
CA ASN A 150 -6.90 -14.43 -11.71
C ASN A 150 -7.66 -13.16 -11.26
N MET A 151 -7.40 -12.67 -10.05
CA MET A 151 -8.03 -11.45 -9.51
C MET A 151 -7.51 -10.16 -10.14
N PHE A 152 -6.42 -10.20 -10.89
CA PHE A 152 -5.78 -9.00 -11.42
C PHE A 152 -5.71 -9.01 -12.94
N LYS A 153 -5.92 -7.84 -13.55
CA LYS A 153 -5.67 -7.55 -14.96
C LYS A 153 -4.68 -6.37 -15.01
N ALA A 154 -3.62 -6.52 -15.79
CA ALA A 154 -2.63 -5.46 -16.00
C ALA A 154 -2.69 -4.97 -17.43
N GLN A 155 -2.53 -3.65 -17.62
CA GLN A 155 -2.38 -2.99 -18.91
C GLN A 155 -0.92 -2.60 -19.07
N GLU A 156 -0.35 -2.86 -20.24
CA GLU A 156 0.98 -2.36 -20.58
C GLU A 156 0.97 -0.83 -20.66
N ALA A 157 2.07 -0.22 -20.21
CA ALA A 157 2.23 1.22 -20.31
C ALA A 157 2.62 1.64 -21.73
N SER A 158 2.16 2.80 -22.17
CA SER A 158 2.84 3.50 -23.25
C SER A 158 4.11 4.16 -22.70
N ILE A 159 5.20 4.10 -23.45
CA ILE A 159 6.49 4.65 -23.05
C ILE A 159 6.67 6.01 -23.74
N GLU A 160 6.66 7.07 -22.95
CA GLU A 160 7.01 8.42 -23.42
C GLU A 160 8.52 8.60 -23.27
N ILE A 161 9.20 8.78 -24.39
CA ILE A 161 10.63 9.11 -24.41
C ILE A 161 10.78 10.61 -24.17
N LEU A 162 11.53 10.96 -23.13
CA LEU A 162 11.89 12.32 -22.77
C LEU A 162 13.33 12.62 -23.26
N ASP A 163 13.77 13.88 -23.13
CA ASP A 163 15.15 14.25 -23.43
C ASP A 163 16.12 13.63 -22.39
N ASP A 164 17.42 13.61 -22.72
CA ASP A 164 18.52 13.21 -21.83
C ASP A 164 18.46 11.74 -21.33
N ASN A 165 18.08 10.81 -22.20
CA ASN A 165 17.99 9.38 -21.90
C ASN A 165 16.97 9.05 -20.80
N MET A 166 15.98 9.87 -20.60
CA MET A 166 14.88 9.64 -19.69
C MET A 166 13.64 9.15 -20.42
N PHE A 167 12.77 8.47 -19.72
CA PHE A 167 11.46 8.04 -20.20
C PHE A 167 10.44 8.04 -19.06
N LYS A 168 9.17 8.02 -19.41
CA LYS A 168 8.06 7.96 -18.45
C LYS A 168 7.04 6.90 -18.88
N TYR A 169 6.57 6.13 -17.91
CA TYR A 169 5.43 5.23 -18.11
C TYR A 169 4.12 6.03 -18.05
N ARG A 170 3.28 5.86 -19.07
CA ARG A 170 1.98 6.51 -19.18
C ARG A 170 0.87 5.48 -19.28
N VAL A 171 -0.32 5.82 -18.80
CA VAL A 171 -1.51 5.03 -19.10
C VAL A 171 -1.79 5.14 -20.59
N ASP A 172 -1.95 4.01 -21.26
CA ASP A 172 -2.42 3.96 -22.64
C ASP A 172 -3.95 4.06 -22.65
N PHE A 173 -4.45 5.28 -22.66
CA PHE A 173 -5.89 5.53 -22.64
C PHE A 173 -6.61 5.12 -23.92
N GLU A 174 -5.89 5.03 -25.04
CA GLU A 174 -6.48 4.64 -26.33
C GLU A 174 -6.80 3.13 -26.37
N ASN A 175 -5.97 2.33 -25.72
CA ASN A 175 -6.11 0.88 -25.67
C ASN A 175 -6.59 0.36 -24.29
N LEU A 176 -7.00 1.25 -23.40
CA LEU A 176 -7.46 0.87 -22.06
C LEU A 176 -8.81 0.17 -22.11
N GLU A 177 -8.82 -1.13 -21.83
CA GLU A 177 -10.02 -1.95 -21.84
C GLU A 177 -10.60 -2.11 -20.42
N ILE A 178 -11.78 -1.52 -20.19
CA ILE A 178 -12.53 -1.65 -18.94
C ILE A 178 -13.79 -2.47 -19.25
N GLY A 179 -13.67 -3.79 -19.09
CA GLY A 179 -14.79 -4.72 -19.27
C GLY A 179 -15.71 -4.78 -18.04
N SER A 180 -16.85 -5.46 -18.21
CA SER A 180 -17.81 -5.68 -17.12
C SER A 180 -17.26 -6.60 -16.02
N ASP A 181 -16.14 -7.28 -16.25
CA ASP A 181 -15.40 -8.08 -15.30
C ASP A 181 -14.47 -7.25 -14.38
N ILE A 182 -14.31 -5.95 -14.63
CA ILE A 182 -13.50 -5.06 -13.80
C ILE A 182 -14.38 -4.44 -12.70
N SER A 183 -14.03 -4.67 -11.43
CA SER A 183 -14.73 -4.09 -10.28
C SER A 183 -14.08 -2.81 -9.78
N ALA A 184 -12.76 -2.67 -9.94
CA ALA A 184 -12.04 -1.46 -9.56
C ALA A 184 -10.73 -1.32 -10.34
N MET A 185 -10.19 -0.11 -10.33
CA MET A 185 -8.82 0.18 -10.77
C MET A 185 -7.95 0.55 -9.57
N CYS A 186 -6.71 0.11 -9.58
CA CYS A 186 -5.71 0.49 -8.59
C CYS A 186 -4.54 1.20 -9.26
N VAL A 187 -4.19 2.37 -8.74
CA VAL A 187 -3.12 3.22 -9.27
C VAL A 187 -2.36 3.85 -8.12
N SER A 188 -1.05 3.70 -8.11
CA SER A 188 -0.16 4.42 -7.19
C SER A 188 0.52 5.58 -7.91
N ARG A 189 0.55 6.77 -7.28
CA ARG A 189 1.25 7.94 -7.81
C ARG A 189 1.82 8.81 -6.68
N PRO A 190 3.11 9.10 -6.68
CA PRO A 190 4.16 8.50 -7.53
C PRO A 190 4.26 6.99 -7.31
N THR A 191 4.60 6.25 -8.34
CA THR A 191 4.63 4.79 -8.31
C THR A 191 6.01 4.28 -7.91
N ASN A 192 6.07 3.28 -7.07
CA ASN A 192 7.24 2.44 -6.92
C ASN A 192 7.04 1.22 -7.85
N PRO A 193 7.90 1.00 -8.89
CA PRO A 193 9.23 1.59 -9.08
C PRO A 193 9.33 2.74 -10.10
N THR A 194 8.27 3.17 -10.73
CA THR A 194 8.35 4.02 -11.94
C THR A 194 8.30 5.53 -11.68
N GLY A 195 8.02 5.97 -10.46
CA GLY A 195 7.97 7.39 -10.09
C GLY A 195 6.73 8.18 -10.58
#